data_123cbbdbef7e3222b0ac6e30724f506a
#
_entry.id   123cbbdbef7e3222b0ac6e30724f506a
#
_cell.length_a   1.000
_cell.length_b   1.000
_cell.length_c   1.000
_cell.angle_alpha   90.00
_cell.angle_beta   90.00
_cell.angle_gamma   90.00
#
_symmetry.space_group_name_H-M   'P 1'
#
loop_
_entity.id
_entity.type
_entity.pdbx_description
1 polymer ?
#
loop_
_entity_poly.entity_id
_entity_poly.type
_entity_poly.pdbx_seq_one_letter_code
_entity_poly.pdbx_strand_id
1 'polypeptide(L)'
;RADLTKALSMNPIFQVTHAFTLGGAGKNAYNFGAVYGDEKRFYQAGLDDAGNVTMRLNRLLFPGHISKIQAQFAPAGGQSFVQLEHDFQGSDYSMNFKALNPSPTNLTGIYVANYLQTLTPRFALGAEAVYQHPSPEIEEATVGYVAKWVGPAKEWIATAQWQPQGIAQLTYWHQLSEQVDVAGDLQMITLPQRRDAQASLAARYSFRMASLRAQIDSLGKLTSVYEARISPAFALTFSGELDHLSGGAKFGLGVSIESGVEPVDPMALPPTPPTVPM
;
A
#
# COMPACT_ATOMS: atom_id res chain seq x y z
N ARG A 1 25.34 -0.27 -9.75
CA ARG A 1 24.31 0.74 -9.97
C ARG A 1 24.88 2.10 -9.59
N ALA A 2 24.71 3.09 -10.42
CA ALA A 2 25.08 4.47 -10.14
C ALA A 2 23.83 5.34 -10.29
N ASP A 3 23.50 6.09 -9.26
CA ASP A 3 22.36 7.00 -9.25
C ASP A 3 22.90 8.43 -9.10
N LEU A 4 22.60 9.28 -10.08
CA LEU A 4 22.90 10.70 -10.07
C LEU A 4 21.61 11.47 -9.86
N THR A 5 21.43 12.01 -8.68
CA THR A 5 20.23 12.79 -8.32
C THR A 5 20.63 14.23 -8.10
N LYS A 6 19.96 15.15 -8.77
CA LYS A 6 20.14 16.58 -8.61
C LYS A 6 18.82 17.23 -8.20
N ALA A 7 18.76 17.81 -7.00
CA ALA A 7 17.69 18.70 -6.62
C ALA A 7 17.93 20.07 -7.29
N LEU A 8 16.97 20.52 -8.09
CA LEU A 8 17.03 21.81 -8.80
C LEU A 8 16.36 22.92 -8.01
N SER A 9 15.41 22.58 -7.15
CA SER A 9 14.71 23.48 -6.26
C SER A 9 14.26 22.73 -5.00
N MET A 10 14.21 23.42 -3.86
CA MET A 10 13.76 22.89 -2.57
C MET A 10 12.32 23.27 -2.24
N ASN A 11 11.83 24.39 -2.76
CA ASN A 11 10.46 24.84 -2.55
C ASN A 11 9.99 25.69 -3.76
N PRO A 12 9.16 25.16 -4.68
CA PRO A 12 8.70 23.76 -4.78
C PRO A 12 9.86 22.77 -5.00
N ILE A 13 9.69 21.53 -4.57
CA ILE A 13 10.71 20.49 -4.77
C ILE A 13 10.74 20.14 -6.26
N PHE A 14 11.89 20.32 -6.90
CA PHE A 14 12.11 19.84 -8.25
C PHE A 14 13.43 19.06 -8.30
N GLN A 15 13.32 17.78 -8.60
CA GLN A 15 14.41 16.83 -8.57
C GLN A 15 14.45 16.01 -9.86
N VAL A 16 15.65 15.83 -10.39
CA VAL A 16 15.90 14.96 -11.54
C VAL A 16 16.88 13.88 -11.13
N THR A 17 16.60 12.64 -11.52
CA THR A 17 17.43 11.47 -11.24
C THR A 17 17.78 10.74 -12.50
N HIS A 18 19.06 10.43 -12.67
CA HIS A 18 19.59 9.55 -13.71
C HIS A 18 20.15 8.31 -13.03
N ALA A 19 19.57 7.15 -13.29
CA ALA A 19 20.00 5.89 -12.73
C ALA A 19 20.60 5.00 -13.83
N PHE A 20 21.83 4.58 -13.63
CA PHE A 20 22.57 3.69 -14.54
C PHE A 20 22.80 2.36 -13.83
N THR A 21 22.35 1.27 -14.42
CA THR A 21 22.61 -0.08 -13.92
C THR A 21 23.52 -0.78 -14.93
N LEU A 22 24.71 -1.13 -14.49
CA LEU A 22 25.65 -1.93 -15.27
C LEU A 22 25.56 -3.36 -14.76
N GLY A 23 25.02 -4.27 -15.55
CA GLY A 23 24.81 -5.67 -15.18
C GLY A 23 25.87 -6.58 -15.78
N GLY A 24 26.35 -7.57 -14.98
CA GLY A 24 27.37 -8.54 -15.40
C GLY A 24 26.93 -9.56 -16.47
N ALA A 25 25.70 -9.52 -16.95
CA ALA A 25 25.14 -10.40 -17.99
C ALA A 25 24.66 -9.64 -19.24
N GLY A 26 25.25 -8.47 -19.51
CA GLY A 26 24.95 -7.70 -20.73
C GLY A 26 23.64 -6.91 -20.71
N LYS A 27 22.97 -6.82 -19.56
CA LYS A 27 21.79 -5.96 -19.40
C LYS A 27 22.18 -4.67 -18.69
N ASN A 28 22.61 -3.69 -19.46
CA ASN A 28 22.73 -2.33 -19.01
C ASN A 28 21.32 -1.70 -19.03
N ALA A 29 20.94 -0.98 -17.99
CA ALA A 29 19.67 -0.28 -17.95
C ALA A 29 19.89 1.17 -17.53
N TYR A 30 19.17 2.06 -18.19
CA TYR A 30 19.13 3.47 -17.87
C TYR A 30 17.71 3.88 -17.52
N ASN A 31 17.55 4.58 -16.40
CA ASN A 31 16.29 5.14 -16.01
C ASN A 31 16.45 6.64 -15.76
N PHE A 32 15.58 7.41 -16.35
CA PHE A 32 15.40 8.84 -16.09
C PHE A 32 14.17 9.04 -15.21
N GLY A 33 14.29 9.83 -14.16
CA GLY A 33 13.20 10.20 -13.28
C GLY A 33 13.16 11.71 -13.04
N ALA A 34 11.98 12.27 -13.00
CA ALA A 34 11.73 13.64 -12.61
C ALA A 34 10.62 13.71 -11.58
N VAL A 35 10.81 14.47 -10.52
CA VAL A 35 9.82 14.69 -9.45
C VAL A 35 9.64 16.19 -9.27
N TYR A 36 8.39 16.62 -9.27
CA TYR A 36 7.98 17.97 -8.92
C TYR A 36 6.97 17.88 -7.77
N GLY A 37 7.20 18.60 -6.69
CA GLY A 37 6.34 18.60 -5.52
C GLY A 37 6.11 20.00 -4.96
N ASP A 38 4.86 20.31 -4.68
CA ASP A 38 4.38 21.50 -3.98
C ASP A 38 3.36 21.06 -2.93
N GLU A 39 2.93 21.92 -2.03
CA GLU A 39 1.91 21.62 -1.00
C GLU A 39 0.63 20.98 -1.55
N LYS A 40 0.25 21.32 -2.78
CA LYS A 40 -1.00 20.87 -3.43
C LYS A 40 -0.80 19.94 -4.61
N ARG A 41 0.43 19.75 -5.07
CA ARG A 41 0.75 19.04 -6.31
C ARG A 41 1.95 18.15 -6.11
N PHE A 42 1.83 16.94 -6.60
CA PHE A 42 2.95 16.01 -6.69
C PHE A 42 2.92 15.35 -8.06
N TYR A 43 3.97 15.56 -8.84
CA TYR A 43 4.12 15.02 -10.18
C TYR A 43 5.42 14.23 -10.23
N GLN A 44 5.34 13.02 -10.72
CA GLN A 44 6.48 12.15 -10.92
C GLN A 44 6.38 11.57 -12.33
N ALA A 45 7.48 11.60 -13.05
CA ALA A 45 7.61 10.97 -14.36
C ALA A 45 8.89 10.14 -14.41
N GLY A 46 8.85 9.04 -15.11
CA GLY A 46 10.01 8.17 -15.34
C GLY A 46 10.01 7.67 -16.77
N LEU A 47 11.22 7.50 -17.33
CA LEU A 47 11.46 6.91 -18.64
C LEU A 47 12.60 5.91 -18.48
N ASP A 48 12.39 4.68 -18.95
CA ASP A 48 13.45 3.67 -19.01
C ASP A 48 14.05 3.54 -20.41
N ASP A 49 15.15 2.79 -20.51
CA ASP A 49 15.86 2.51 -21.75
C ASP A 49 15.06 1.67 -22.75
N ALA A 50 14.05 0.93 -22.27
CA ALA A 50 13.12 0.19 -23.11
C ALA A 50 12.03 1.09 -23.73
N GLY A 51 11.97 2.37 -23.34
CA GLY A 51 10.97 3.33 -23.79
C GLY A 51 9.65 3.27 -23.01
N ASN A 52 9.61 2.59 -21.86
CA ASN A 52 8.44 2.66 -20.99
C ASN A 52 8.41 4.01 -20.26
N VAL A 53 7.27 4.67 -20.34
CA VAL A 53 7.00 5.92 -19.63
C VAL A 53 6.09 5.65 -18.47
N THR A 54 6.51 6.03 -17.27
CA THR A 54 5.68 6.00 -16.07
C THR A 54 5.36 7.42 -15.65
N MET A 55 4.12 7.66 -15.26
CA MET A 55 3.64 8.97 -14.82
C MET A 55 2.74 8.82 -13.61
N ARG A 56 2.95 9.65 -12.61
CA ARG A 56 2.10 9.76 -11.43
C ARG A 56 1.83 11.23 -11.15
N LEU A 57 0.57 11.61 -11.13
CA LEU A 57 0.10 12.96 -10.87
C LEU A 57 -0.87 12.89 -9.70
N ASN A 58 -0.57 13.60 -8.62
CA ASN A 58 -1.47 13.79 -7.49
C ASN A 58 -1.72 15.29 -7.35
N ARG A 59 -2.98 15.68 -7.24
CA ARG A 59 -3.37 17.08 -7.11
C ARG A 59 -4.51 17.25 -6.11
N LEU A 60 -4.28 18.08 -5.12
CA LEU A 60 -5.33 18.58 -4.24
C LEU A 60 -6.10 19.67 -5.01
N LEU A 61 -7.35 19.40 -5.38
CA LEU A 61 -8.21 20.36 -6.10
C LEU A 61 -8.84 21.37 -5.14
N PHE A 62 -9.46 20.84 -4.10
CA PHE A 62 -10.09 21.58 -3.00
C PHE A 62 -9.80 20.84 -1.69
N PRO A 63 -9.99 21.46 -0.53
CA PRO A 63 -9.92 20.75 0.75
C PRO A 63 -10.83 19.53 0.72
N GLY A 64 -10.27 18.33 0.99
CA GLY A 64 -11.00 17.07 0.92
C GLY A 64 -11.13 16.44 -0.46
N HIS A 65 -10.59 17.03 -1.53
CA HIS A 65 -10.69 16.50 -2.89
C HIS A 65 -9.32 16.29 -3.50
N ILE A 66 -8.91 15.04 -3.64
CA ILE A 66 -7.60 14.65 -4.19
C ILE A 66 -7.81 13.84 -5.46
N SER A 67 -7.29 14.34 -6.57
CA SER A 67 -7.22 13.58 -7.82
C SER A 67 -5.85 12.99 -8.02
N LYS A 68 -5.81 11.71 -8.39
CA LYS A 68 -4.60 10.96 -8.67
C LYS A 68 -4.71 10.34 -10.05
N ILE A 69 -3.67 10.47 -10.84
CA ILE A 69 -3.55 9.83 -12.15
C ILE A 69 -2.25 9.05 -12.13
N GLN A 70 -2.33 7.79 -12.44
CA GLN A 70 -1.17 6.95 -12.65
C GLN A 70 -1.25 6.34 -14.04
N ALA A 71 -0.22 6.49 -14.83
CA ALA A 71 -0.14 5.93 -16.17
C ALA A 71 1.21 5.27 -16.39
N GLN A 72 1.17 4.17 -17.11
CA GLN A 72 2.33 3.48 -17.63
C GLN A 72 2.10 3.20 -19.09
N PHE A 73 2.92 3.78 -19.93
CA PHE A 73 2.89 3.58 -21.38
C PHE A 73 4.05 2.70 -21.77
N ALA A 74 3.72 1.57 -22.40
CA ALA A 74 4.72 0.69 -22.99
C ALA A 74 4.94 1.06 -24.46
N PRO A 75 6.15 0.87 -24.99
CA PRO A 75 6.42 1.04 -26.42
C PRO A 75 5.60 0.06 -27.27
N ALA A 76 5.62 0.21 -28.56
CA ALA A 76 4.79 -0.53 -29.50
C ALA A 76 4.76 -2.04 -29.23
N GLY A 77 3.57 -2.57 -28.96
CA GLY A 77 3.32 -3.98 -28.63
C GLY A 77 3.20 -4.31 -27.14
N GLY A 78 3.48 -3.38 -26.25
CA GLY A 78 3.25 -3.55 -24.80
C GLY A 78 1.86 -3.10 -24.36
N GLN A 79 1.42 -3.61 -23.22
CA GLN A 79 0.17 -3.16 -22.61
C GLN A 79 0.41 -1.85 -21.85
N SER A 80 -0.34 -0.82 -22.22
CA SER A 80 -0.37 0.43 -21.47
C SER A 80 -1.42 0.34 -20.35
N PHE A 81 -1.12 0.97 -19.23
CA PHE A 81 -1.99 0.98 -18.06
C PHE A 81 -2.26 2.42 -17.65
N VAL A 82 -3.53 2.76 -17.44
CA VAL A 82 -3.97 4.07 -16.96
C VAL A 82 -4.92 3.86 -15.80
N GLN A 83 -4.63 4.50 -14.69
CA GLN A 83 -5.50 4.53 -13.51
C GLN A 83 -5.84 5.98 -13.19
N LEU A 84 -7.11 6.25 -13.10
CA LEU A 84 -7.66 7.51 -12.60
C LEU A 84 -8.27 7.23 -11.22
N GLU A 85 -7.96 8.07 -10.26
CA GLU A 85 -8.51 7.95 -8.91
C GLU A 85 -8.91 9.33 -8.40
N HIS A 86 -10.04 9.41 -7.74
CA HIS A 86 -10.52 10.62 -7.11
C HIS A 86 -11.05 10.31 -5.72
N ASP A 87 -10.45 10.96 -4.72
CA ASP A 87 -10.81 10.84 -3.32
C ASP A 87 -11.64 12.05 -2.91
N PHE A 88 -12.76 11.78 -2.27
CA PHE A 88 -13.59 12.77 -1.60
C PHE A 88 -13.56 12.48 -0.10
N GLN A 89 -13.25 13.47 0.68
CA GLN A 89 -13.26 13.37 2.13
C GLN A 89 -14.14 14.48 2.71
N GLY A 90 -15.28 14.08 3.24
CA GLY A 90 -16.17 14.95 4.02
C GLY A 90 -15.85 14.89 5.51
N SER A 91 -16.73 15.46 6.33
CA SER A 91 -16.61 15.46 7.79
C SER A 91 -16.90 14.08 8.40
N ASP A 92 -17.84 13.35 7.83
CA ASP A 92 -18.39 12.09 8.33
C ASP A 92 -18.47 10.99 7.27
N TYR A 93 -18.06 11.28 6.04
CA TYR A 93 -18.03 10.33 4.94
C TYR A 93 -16.75 10.43 4.13
N SER A 94 -16.39 9.34 3.46
CA SER A 94 -15.34 9.31 2.45
C SER A 94 -15.82 8.54 1.22
N MET A 95 -15.48 9.04 0.06
CA MET A 95 -15.71 8.37 -1.22
C MET A 95 -14.40 8.26 -1.99
N ASN A 96 -14.24 7.16 -2.70
CA ASN A 96 -13.14 6.95 -3.61
C ASN A 96 -13.67 6.37 -4.91
N PHE A 97 -13.33 7.00 -6.01
CA PHE A 97 -13.60 6.50 -7.36
C PHE A 97 -12.30 6.14 -8.03
N LYS A 98 -12.23 4.92 -8.57
CA LYS A 98 -11.12 4.43 -9.36
C LYS A 98 -11.62 3.99 -10.73
N ALA A 99 -10.88 4.35 -11.77
CA ALA A 99 -11.07 3.79 -13.11
C ALA A 99 -9.73 3.23 -13.59
N LEU A 100 -9.72 1.95 -13.92
CA LEU A 100 -8.56 1.22 -14.42
C LEU A 100 -8.74 0.98 -15.91
N ASN A 101 -7.79 1.46 -16.71
CA ASN A 101 -7.83 1.40 -18.17
C ASN A 101 -9.17 1.85 -18.79
N PRO A 102 -9.70 3.02 -18.39
CA PRO A 102 -10.96 3.48 -18.96
C PRO A 102 -10.77 3.82 -20.45
N SER A 103 -11.53 3.15 -21.32
CA SER A 103 -11.57 3.48 -22.74
C SER A 103 -12.66 4.52 -22.99
N PRO A 104 -12.35 5.69 -23.55
CA PRO A 104 -13.35 6.71 -23.80
C PRO A 104 -14.31 6.37 -24.95
N THR A 105 -13.95 5.41 -25.81
CA THR A 105 -14.76 5.01 -26.97
C THR A 105 -15.79 3.95 -26.65
N ASN A 106 -15.40 2.94 -25.86
CA ASN A 106 -16.23 1.75 -25.60
C ASN A 106 -16.61 1.61 -24.13
N LEU A 107 -16.19 2.52 -23.26
CA LEU A 107 -16.36 2.47 -21.81
C LEU A 107 -15.83 1.17 -21.17
N THR A 108 -14.97 0.44 -21.90
CA THR A 108 -14.31 -0.75 -21.37
C THR A 108 -13.32 -0.33 -20.28
N GLY A 109 -13.19 -1.16 -19.26
CA GLY A 109 -12.32 -0.89 -18.12
C GLY A 109 -12.89 -1.49 -16.84
N ILE A 110 -12.23 -1.19 -15.73
CA ILE A 110 -12.70 -1.57 -14.40
C ILE A 110 -12.95 -0.29 -13.61
N TYR A 111 -14.15 -0.14 -13.11
CA TYR A 111 -14.57 1.01 -12.34
C TYR A 111 -14.88 0.56 -10.92
N VAL A 112 -14.27 1.21 -9.95
CA VAL A 112 -14.47 0.91 -8.52
C VAL A 112 -14.95 2.18 -7.84
N ALA A 113 -16.05 2.07 -7.11
CA ALA A 113 -16.59 3.13 -6.28
C ALA A 113 -16.69 2.64 -4.85
N ASN A 114 -16.00 3.31 -3.95
CA ASN A 114 -16.01 3.04 -2.51
C ASN A 114 -16.73 4.18 -1.80
N TYR A 115 -17.61 3.84 -0.89
CA TYR A 115 -18.27 4.79 -0.01
C TYR A 115 -18.19 4.31 1.43
N LEU A 116 -17.79 5.15 2.34
CA LEU A 116 -17.75 4.88 3.77
C LEU A 116 -18.41 6.03 4.52
N GLN A 117 -19.42 5.70 5.35
CA GLN A 117 -20.15 6.66 6.19
C GLN A 117 -19.91 6.33 7.67
N THR A 118 -19.52 7.32 8.44
CA THR A 118 -19.42 7.23 9.88
C THR A 118 -20.82 7.47 10.48
N LEU A 119 -21.45 6.42 11.00
CA LEU A 119 -22.79 6.51 11.62
C LEU A 119 -22.72 6.96 13.06
N THR A 120 -21.68 6.53 13.77
CA THR A 120 -21.38 6.92 15.14
C THR A 120 -19.87 7.12 15.29
N PRO A 121 -19.37 7.82 16.31
CA PRO A 121 -17.93 8.01 16.51
C PRO A 121 -17.11 6.72 16.55
N ARG A 122 -17.78 5.57 16.68
CA ARG A 122 -17.14 4.25 16.79
C ARG A 122 -17.51 3.27 15.70
N PHE A 123 -18.52 3.58 14.90
CA PHE A 123 -19.06 2.66 13.92
C PHE A 123 -19.21 3.34 12.55
N ALA A 124 -18.63 2.75 11.53
CA ALA A 124 -18.76 3.18 10.16
C ALA A 124 -19.20 2.00 9.27
N LEU A 125 -20.10 2.30 8.35
CA LEU A 125 -20.54 1.38 7.31
C LEU A 125 -20.14 1.91 5.93
N GLY A 126 -19.80 1.00 5.05
CA GLY A 126 -19.44 1.32 3.69
C GLY A 126 -19.90 0.28 2.71
N ALA A 127 -19.84 0.68 1.45
CA ALA A 127 -20.07 -0.18 0.31
C ALA A 127 -18.97 0.04 -0.73
N GLU A 128 -18.58 -1.05 -1.40
CA GLU A 128 -17.70 -1.04 -2.54
C GLU A 128 -18.45 -1.60 -3.75
N ALA A 129 -18.56 -0.83 -4.79
CA ALA A 129 -19.11 -1.27 -6.07
C ALA A 129 -17.97 -1.42 -7.07
N VAL A 130 -17.85 -2.60 -7.66
CA VAL A 130 -16.89 -2.89 -8.71
C VAL A 130 -17.67 -3.22 -9.98
N TYR A 131 -17.46 -2.41 -11.02
CA TYR A 131 -18.01 -2.63 -12.33
C TYR A 131 -16.88 -2.99 -13.29
N GLN A 132 -16.93 -4.16 -13.86
CA GLN A 132 -15.95 -4.68 -14.81
C GLN A 132 -16.58 -4.81 -16.18
N HIS A 133 -15.96 -4.17 -17.16
CA HIS A 133 -16.36 -4.21 -18.56
C HIS A 133 -15.12 -4.47 -19.43
N PRO A 134 -14.57 -5.71 -19.40
CA PRO A 134 -13.33 -6.02 -20.08
C PRO A 134 -13.47 -6.06 -21.61
N SER A 135 -14.67 -6.34 -22.11
CA SER A 135 -14.99 -6.35 -23.53
C SER A 135 -16.44 -5.90 -23.73
N PRO A 136 -16.83 -5.39 -24.94
CA PRO A 136 -18.19 -4.92 -25.22
C PRO A 136 -19.31 -5.93 -24.96
N GLU A 137 -18.98 -7.20 -24.82
CA GLU A 137 -19.97 -8.30 -24.64
C GLU A 137 -20.04 -8.80 -23.19
N ILE A 138 -19.11 -8.39 -22.31
CA ILE A 138 -19.01 -8.90 -20.94
C ILE A 138 -19.10 -7.73 -19.97
N GLU A 139 -20.16 -7.75 -19.18
CA GLU A 139 -20.38 -6.81 -18.09
C GLU A 139 -20.60 -7.57 -16.79
N GLU A 140 -19.87 -7.18 -15.75
CA GLU A 140 -20.05 -7.73 -14.41
C GLU A 140 -20.06 -6.59 -13.39
N ALA A 141 -21.07 -6.58 -12.55
CA ALA A 141 -21.18 -5.63 -11.45
C ALA A 141 -21.25 -6.38 -10.12
N THR A 142 -20.42 -5.99 -9.18
CA THR A 142 -20.38 -6.59 -7.85
C THR A 142 -20.44 -5.46 -6.81
N VAL A 143 -21.23 -5.67 -5.76
CA VAL A 143 -21.31 -4.74 -4.63
C VAL A 143 -20.91 -5.49 -3.37
N GLY A 144 -19.88 -5.01 -2.70
CA GLY A 144 -19.44 -5.48 -1.39
C GLY A 144 -19.86 -4.53 -0.29
N TYR A 145 -19.92 -5.01 0.94
CA TYR A 145 -20.23 -4.22 2.12
C TYR A 145 -19.09 -4.30 3.13
N VAL A 146 -18.81 -3.17 3.76
CA VAL A 146 -17.74 -3.03 4.76
C VAL A 146 -18.32 -2.43 6.02
N ALA A 147 -17.99 -3.02 7.15
CA ALA A 147 -18.27 -2.45 8.46
C ALA A 147 -16.96 -2.27 9.23
N LYS A 148 -16.80 -1.13 9.87
CA LYS A 148 -15.65 -0.81 10.72
C LYS A 148 -16.13 -0.43 12.10
N TRP A 149 -15.54 -1.03 13.11
CA TRP A 149 -15.81 -0.75 14.50
C TRP A 149 -14.52 -0.40 15.23
N VAL A 150 -14.54 0.70 15.98
CA VAL A 150 -13.37 1.24 16.69
C VAL A 150 -13.70 1.26 18.19
N GLY A 151 -12.78 0.79 19.02
CA GLY A 151 -12.90 0.82 20.47
C GLY A 151 -12.94 2.24 21.05
N PRO A 152 -13.39 2.37 22.32
CA PRO A 152 -13.58 3.67 22.97
C PRO A 152 -12.35 4.55 22.98
N ALA A 153 -11.19 3.98 23.28
CA ALA A 153 -9.90 4.66 23.32
C ALA A 153 -9.06 4.43 22.04
N LYS A 154 -9.68 3.90 20.97
CA LYS A 154 -9.01 3.45 19.74
C LYS A 154 -7.97 2.35 19.97
N GLU A 155 -8.10 1.62 21.06
CA GLU A 155 -7.20 0.50 21.42
C GLU A 155 -7.37 -0.71 20.50
N TRP A 156 -8.56 -0.85 19.91
CA TRP A 156 -8.84 -1.94 18.98
C TRP A 156 -9.70 -1.47 17.81
N ILE A 157 -9.51 -2.12 16.69
CA ILE A 157 -10.27 -1.89 15.45
C ILE A 157 -10.67 -3.25 14.90
N ALA A 158 -11.96 -3.43 14.66
CA ALA A 158 -12.50 -4.57 13.95
C ALA A 158 -13.06 -4.12 12.61
N THR A 159 -12.76 -4.85 11.54
CA THR A 159 -13.37 -4.63 10.23
C THR A 159 -13.97 -5.93 9.71
N ALA A 160 -15.11 -5.82 9.08
CA ALA A 160 -15.76 -6.92 8.39
C ALA A 160 -16.07 -6.48 6.97
N GLN A 161 -15.65 -7.26 6.00
CA GLN A 161 -15.96 -7.07 4.59
C GLN A 161 -16.70 -8.30 4.09
N TRP A 162 -17.75 -8.09 3.36
CA TRP A 162 -18.53 -9.17 2.75
C TRP A 162 -18.87 -8.82 1.30
N GLN A 163 -18.67 -9.79 0.42
CA GLN A 163 -19.01 -9.71 -0.99
C GLN A 163 -20.06 -10.78 -1.32
N PRO A 164 -21.11 -10.46 -2.09
CA PRO A 164 -22.17 -11.40 -2.46
C PRO A 164 -21.67 -12.64 -3.20
N GLN A 165 -20.51 -12.57 -3.82
CA GLN A 165 -19.83 -13.68 -4.48
C GLN A 165 -19.40 -14.78 -3.49
N GLY A 166 -19.56 -14.58 -2.18
CA GLY A 166 -19.20 -15.54 -1.13
C GLY A 166 -17.80 -15.34 -0.55
N ILE A 167 -17.24 -14.15 -0.69
CA ILE A 167 -15.98 -13.79 -0.04
C ILE A 167 -16.29 -12.94 1.19
N ALA A 168 -15.82 -13.38 2.34
CA ALA A 168 -15.90 -12.63 3.59
C ALA A 168 -14.51 -12.50 4.21
N GLN A 169 -14.18 -11.31 4.68
CA GLN A 169 -12.94 -11.04 5.39
C GLN A 169 -13.25 -10.31 6.70
N LEU A 170 -12.66 -10.80 7.78
CA LEU A 170 -12.74 -10.23 9.10
C LEU A 170 -11.34 -9.90 9.57
N THR A 171 -11.09 -8.66 9.95
CA THR A 171 -9.81 -8.27 10.54
C THR A 171 -10.03 -7.68 11.92
N TYR A 172 -9.15 -8.00 12.84
CA TYR A 172 -9.16 -7.48 14.19
C TYR A 172 -7.76 -7.04 14.57
N TRP A 173 -7.60 -5.82 15.00
CA TRP A 173 -6.35 -5.27 15.51
C TRP A 173 -6.57 -4.76 16.94
N HIS A 174 -5.64 -5.04 17.81
CA HIS A 174 -5.68 -4.62 19.21
C HIS A 174 -4.28 -4.19 19.67
N GLN A 175 -4.20 -2.99 20.21
CA GLN A 175 -3.03 -2.51 20.90
C GLN A 175 -3.13 -2.91 22.38
N LEU A 176 -2.41 -3.97 22.77
CA LEU A 176 -2.40 -4.46 24.15
C LEU A 176 -1.62 -3.55 25.09
N SER A 177 -0.59 -2.89 24.57
CA SER A 177 0.23 -1.89 25.26
C SER A 177 0.90 -0.98 24.25
N GLU A 178 1.59 0.08 24.70
CA GLU A 178 2.37 0.96 23.82
C GLU A 178 3.42 0.22 23.00
N GLN A 179 3.82 -0.96 23.45
CA GLN A 179 4.86 -1.76 22.82
C GLN A 179 4.36 -3.00 22.08
N VAL A 180 3.11 -3.42 22.32
CA VAL A 180 2.59 -4.68 21.82
C VAL A 180 1.27 -4.48 21.07
N ASP A 181 1.29 -4.82 19.79
CA ASP A 181 0.12 -4.88 18.94
C ASP A 181 -0.13 -6.34 18.51
N VAL A 182 -1.39 -6.72 18.47
CA VAL A 182 -1.84 -8.03 17.97
C VAL A 182 -2.87 -7.80 16.87
N ALA A 183 -2.80 -8.58 15.83
CA ALA A 183 -3.77 -8.53 14.73
C ALA A 183 -4.18 -9.94 14.33
N GLY A 184 -5.45 -10.12 14.03
CA GLY A 184 -6.00 -11.34 13.44
C GLY A 184 -6.69 -11.02 12.12
N ASP A 185 -6.54 -11.90 11.15
CA ASP A 185 -7.23 -11.85 9.87
C ASP A 185 -7.86 -13.21 9.58
N LEU A 186 -9.11 -13.21 9.19
CA LEU A 186 -9.86 -14.39 8.79
C LEU A 186 -10.48 -14.12 7.43
N GLN A 187 -10.05 -14.84 6.43
CA GLN A 187 -10.61 -14.81 5.09
C GLN A 187 -11.37 -16.11 4.84
N MET A 188 -12.60 -15.97 4.41
CA MET A 188 -13.47 -17.09 4.04
C MET A 188 -13.91 -16.94 2.58
N ILE A 189 -13.76 -18.00 1.81
CA ILE A 189 -14.20 -18.08 0.42
C ILE A 189 -15.24 -19.19 0.36
N THR A 190 -16.49 -18.83 0.09
CA THR A 190 -17.62 -19.76 0.00
C THR A 190 -18.22 -19.70 -1.41
N LEU A 191 -17.46 -20.15 -2.39
CA LEU A 191 -17.94 -20.29 -3.76
C LEU A 191 -18.64 -21.65 -3.93
N PRO A 192 -19.58 -21.81 -4.88
CA PRO A 192 -20.24 -23.09 -5.12
C PRO A 192 -19.29 -24.26 -5.39
N GLN A 193 -18.15 -23.97 -6.00
CA GLN A 193 -17.14 -24.96 -6.38
C GLN A 193 -15.94 -25.04 -5.41
N ARG A 194 -15.77 -24.06 -4.53
CA ARG A 194 -14.62 -23.97 -3.62
C ARG A 194 -15.03 -23.36 -2.29
N ARG A 195 -14.78 -24.09 -1.22
CA ARG A 195 -14.89 -23.57 0.15
C ARG A 195 -13.52 -23.61 0.77
N ASP A 196 -13.04 -22.46 1.20
CA ASP A 196 -11.72 -22.32 1.78
C ASP A 196 -11.78 -21.27 2.90
N ALA A 197 -11.03 -21.49 3.95
CA ALA A 197 -10.91 -20.54 5.05
C ALA A 197 -9.46 -20.45 5.49
N GLN A 198 -8.93 -19.26 5.53
CA GLN A 198 -7.59 -18.97 5.97
C GLN A 198 -7.65 -17.99 7.13
N ALA A 199 -7.02 -18.36 8.23
CA ALA A 199 -6.84 -17.49 9.37
C ALA A 199 -5.37 -17.17 9.56
N SER A 200 -5.05 -15.94 9.92
CA SER A 200 -3.69 -15.57 10.32
C SER A 200 -3.73 -14.73 11.60
N LEU A 201 -2.75 -14.93 12.44
CA LEU A 201 -2.51 -14.16 13.66
C LEU A 201 -1.12 -13.55 13.57
N ALA A 202 -1.04 -12.27 13.84
CA ALA A 202 0.20 -11.52 13.84
C ALA A 202 0.39 -10.77 15.16
N ALA A 203 1.60 -10.69 15.63
CA ALA A 203 1.98 -9.91 16.78
C ALA A 203 3.20 -9.04 16.45
N ARG A 204 3.17 -7.79 16.90
CA ARG A 204 4.30 -6.87 16.83
C ARG A 204 4.71 -6.46 18.23
N TYR A 205 5.97 -6.61 18.50
CA TYR A 205 6.60 -6.14 19.72
C TYR A 205 7.60 -5.04 19.37
N SER A 206 7.39 -3.84 19.87
CA SER A 206 8.23 -2.67 19.61
C SER A 206 9.11 -2.39 20.82
N PHE A 207 10.40 -2.59 20.69
CA PHE A 207 11.40 -2.16 21.67
C PHE A 207 11.90 -0.76 21.31
N ARG A 208 12.66 -0.16 22.21
CA ARG A 208 13.20 1.19 21.99
C ARG A 208 14.08 1.30 20.73
N MET A 209 14.86 0.28 20.41
CA MET A 209 15.78 0.23 19.26
C MET A 209 15.61 -1.02 18.39
N ALA A 210 14.56 -1.80 18.62
CA ALA A 210 14.31 -3.01 17.87
C ALA A 210 12.80 -3.24 17.71
N SER A 211 12.40 -3.99 16.70
CA SER A 211 11.04 -4.48 16.55
C SER A 211 11.05 -5.96 16.18
N LEU A 212 10.17 -6.73 16.82
CA LEU A 212 9.89 -8.11 16.48
C LEU A 212 8.48 -8.20 15.91
N ARG A 213 8.35 -8.79 14.74
CA ARG A 213 7.06 -9.12 14.13
C ARG A 213 7.01 -10.62 13.92
N ALA A 214 5.95 -11.24 14.32
CA ALA A 214 5.71 -12.66 14.11
C ALA A 214 4.28 -12.86 13.58
N GLN A 215 4.12 -13.76 12.65
CA GLN A 215 2.83 -14.13 12.06
C GLN A 215 2.76 -15.65 11.95
N ILE A 216 1.64 -16.19 12.34
CA ILE A 216 1.29 -17.60 12.13
C ILE A 216 0.03 -17.67 11.27
N ASP A 217 0.02 -18.58 10.32
CA ASP A 217 -1.09 -18.85 9.42
C ASP A 217 -1.75 -20.19 9.78
N SER A 218 -3.03 -20.34 9.49
CA SER A 218 -3.79 -21.61 9.63
C SER A 218 -3.21 -22.76 8.82
N LEU A 219 -2.39 -22.48 7.79
CA LEU A 219 -1.63 -23.46 7.02
C LEU A 219 -0.33 -23.93 7.74
N GLY A 220 -0.10 -23.53 9.00
CA GLY A 220 1.08 -23.92 9.74
C GLY A 220 2.36 -23.20 9.32
N LYS A 221 2.25 -22.09 8.61
CA LYS A 221 3.38 -21.28 8.21
C LYS A 221 3.65 -20.20 9.26
N LEU A 222 4.82 -20.22 9.86
CA LEU A 222 5.29 -19.22 10.81
C LEU A 222 6.32 -18.32 10.14
N THR A 223 6.05 -17.03 10.15
CA THR A 223 6.99 -16.02 9.65
C THR A 223 7.37 -15.09 10.77
N SER A 224 8.65 -14.81 10.93
CA SER A 224 9.14 -13.84 11.92
C SER A 224 10.16 -12.90 11.30
N VAL A 225 10.12 -11.64 11.71
CA VAL A 225 11.08 -10.61 11.32
C VAL A 225 11.51 -9.85 12.56
N TYR A 226 12.80 -9.82 12.79
CA TYR A 226 13.41 -9.04 13.85
C TYR A 226 14.30 -7.97 13.24
N GLU A 227 14.01 -6.72 13.54
CA GLU A 227 14.77 -5.56 13.10
C GLU A 227 15.41 -4.89 14.33
N ALA A 228 16.71 -4.70 14.31
CA ALA A 228 17.43 -4.00 15.37
C ALA A 228 18.26 -2.85 14.78
N ARG A 229 18.09 -1.65 15.29
CA ARG A 229 18.94 -0.50 15.01
C ARG A 229 20.04 -0.44 16.05
N ILE A 230 21.26 -0.74 15.65
CA ILE A 230 22.44 -0.73 16.52
C ILE A 230 22.97 0.71 16.67
N SER A 231 22.87 1.47 15.58
CA SER A 231 23.16 2.90 15.56
C SER A 231 22.21 3.63 14.60
N PRO A 232 22.13 4.96 14.62
CA PRO A 232 21.30 5.71 13.65
C PRO A 232 21.58 5.36 12.18
N ALA A 233 22.84 4.98 11.90
CA ALA A 233 23.30 4.64 10.55
C ALA A 233 23.32 3.13 10.26
N PHE A 234 23.06 2.26 11.24
CA PHE A 234 23.25 0.83 11.08
C PHE A 234 22.06 0.03 11.62
N ALA A 235 21.38 -0.69 10.75
CA ALA A 235 20.29 -1.58 11.11
C ALA A 235 20.53 -3.01 10.62
N LEU A 236 20.17 -3.98 11.46
CA LEU A 236 20.18 -5.41 11.16
C LEU A 236 18.77 -5.93 11.11
N THR A 237 18.48 -6.75 10.11
CA THR A 237 17.20 -7.44 9.95
C THR A 237 17.43 -8.93 9.87
N PHE A 238 16.78 -9.69 10.74
CA PHE A 238 16.72 -11.14 10.68
C PHE A 238 15.32 -11.54 10.29
N SER A 239 15.18 -12.40 9.29
CA SER A 239 13.89 -12.96 8.89
C SER A 239 13.94 -14.48 8.92
N GLY A 240 12.87 -15.10 9.37
CA GLY A 240 12.71 -16.55 9.38
C GLY A 240 11.32 -16.93 8.91
N GLU A 241 11.24 -17.95 8.08
CA GLU A 241 10.01 -18.57 7.62
C GLU A 241 10.12 -20.08 7.87
N LEU A 242 9.17 -20.61 8.62
CA LEU A 242 9.06 -22.04 8.90
C LEU A 242 7.71 -22.52 8.39
N ASP A 243 7.72 -23.50 7.53
CA ASP A 243 6.53 -24.17 7.04
C ASP A 243 6.46 -25.57 7.67
N HIS A 244 5.52 -25.74 8.60
CA HIS A 244 5.36 -27.00 9.31
C HIS A 244 4.76 -28.10 8.45
N LEU A 245 4.00 -27.76 7.40
CA LEU A 245 3.39 -28.76 6.53
C LEU A 245 4.38 -29.30 5.49
N SER A 246 5.17 -28.43 4.89
CA SER A 246 6.17 -28.82 3.89
C SER A 246 7.53 -29.20 4.51
N GLY A 247 7.73 -28.92 5.81
CA GLY A 247 9.01 -29.10 6.50
C GLY A 247 10.10 -28.15 6.00
N GLY A 248 9.71 -27.07 5.31
CA GLY A 248 10.62 -26.10 4.74
C GLY A 248 10.99 -24.99 5.72
N ALA A 249 12.25 -24.60 5.74
CA ALA A 249 12.74 -23.45 6.50
C ALA A 249 13.54 -22.51 5.59
N LYS A 250 13.28 -21.20 5.73
CA LYS A 250 14.03 -20.16 5.04
C LYS A 250 14.49 -19.14 6.06
N PHE A 251 15.74 -18.72 5.96
CA PHE A 251 16.31 -17.69 6.82
C PHE A 251 16.90 -16.59 5.95
N GLY A 252 16.71 -15.35 6.35
CA GLY A 252 17.26 -14.18 5.71
C GLY A 252 17.98 -13.27 6.71
N LEU A 253 19.09 -12.69 6.29
CA LEU A 253 19.84 -11.67 7.00
C LEU A 253 19.91 -10.43 6.11
N GLY A 254 19.48 -9.31 6.63
CA GLY A 254 19.59 -8.00 5.98
C GLY A 254 20.47 -7.07 6.82
N VAL A 255 21.29 -6.30 6.15
CA VAL A 255 22.09 -5.23 6.74
C VAL A 255 21.78 -3.94 5.98
N SER A 256 21.35 -2.91 6.69
CA SER A 256 21.14 -1.58 6.13
C SER A 256 22.14 -0.60 6.76
N ILE A 257 22.87 0.09 5.90
CA ILE A 257 23.83 1.11 6.29
C ILE A 257 23.39 2.41 5.61
N GLU A 258 22.95 3.36 6.39
CA GLU A 258 22.55 4.70 5.92
C GLU A 258 23.68 5.69 6.23
N SER A 259 24.35 6.17 5.18
CA SER A 259 25.36 7.24 5.32
C SER A 259 24.71 8.58 4.95
N GLY A 260 24.69 9.53 5.88
CA GLY A 260 24.23 10.89 5.60
C GLY A 260 22.96 11.34 6.36
N VAL A 261 22.56 10.64 7.40
CA VAL A 261 21.57 11.17 8.34
C VAL A 261 22.27 12.23 9.20
N GLU A 262 21.86 13.49 9.06
CA GLU A 262 22.18 14.49 10.08
C GLU A 262 21.79 13.94 11.45
N PRO A 263 22.59 14.17 12.50
CA PRO A 263 22.26 13.69 13.83
C PRO A 263 20.88 14.24 14.20
N VAL A 264 19.91 13.35 14.31
CA VAL A 264 18.58 13.70 14.81
C VAL A 264 18.80 14.20 16.23
N ASP A 265 18.51 15.48 16.44
CA ASP A 265 18.55 16.10 17.76
C ASP A 265 17.70 15.21 18.70
N PRO A 266 18.26 14.63 19.76
CA PRO A 266 17.53 13.75 20.67
C PRO A 266 16.34 14.43 21.37
N MET A 267 16.19 15.75 21.20
CA MET A 267 15.04 16.54 21.65
C MET A 267 14.02 16.83 20.54
N ALA A 268 14.27 16.47 19.29
CA ALA A 268 13.26 16.57 18.26
C ALA A 268 12.18 15.51 18.51
N LEU A 269 10.98 15.95 18.78
CA LEU A 269 9.78 15.08 18.86
C LEU A 269 9.74 14.18 17.62
N PRO A 270 9.49 12.88 17.79
CA PRO A 270 9.36 11.98 16.64
C PRO A 270 8.29 12.54 15.71
N PRO A 271 8.50 12.48 14.38
CA PRO A 271 7.50 12.90 13.42
C PRO A 271 6.21 12.16 13.75
N THR A 272 5.16 12.90 14.03
CA THR A 272 3.83 12.35 14.24
C THR A 272 3.54 11.40 13.07
N PRO A 273 3.17 10.14 13.33
CA PRO A 273 2.80 9.23 12.25
C PRO A 273 1.71 9.90 11.45
N PRO A 274 1.71 9.74 10.12
CA PRO A 274 0.68 10.33 9.28
C PRO A 274 -0.67 9.91 9.86
N THR A 275 -1.44 10.90 10.26
CA THR A 275 -2.81 10.71 10.74
C THR A 275 -3.53 10.03 9.58
N VAL A 276 -3.80 8.74 9.72
CA VAL A 276 -4.71 8.06 8.82
C VAL A 276 -6.03 8.77 9.03
N PRO A 277 -6.56 9.50 8.04
CA PRO A 277 -7.83 10.17 8.21
C PRO A 277 -8.86 9.10 8.53
N MET A 278 -9.56 9.34 9.62
CA MET A 278 -10.67 8.50 10.06
C MET A 278 -11.80 8.54 9.05
#